data_265a22f73b6e125ecd1e98a1726dd336
#
_entry.id   265a22f73b6e125ecd1e98a1726dd336
#
_cell.length_a   1.000
_cell.length_b   1.000
_cell.length_c   1.000
_cell.angle_alpha   90.00
_cell.angle_beta   90.00
_cell.angle_gamma   90.00
#
_symmetry.space_group_name_H-M   'P 1'
#
loop_
_entity.id
_entity.type
_entity.pdbx_description
1 polymer ?
#
loop_
_entity_poly.entity_id
_entity_poly.type
_entity_poly.pdbx_seq_one_letter_code
_entity_poly.pdbx_strand_id
1 'polypeptide(L)'
;SPNPCVGAVIVHENQVIGSGFHKKAGLPHAEREAIADGVANGNAPLFADSTLYVTLEPCSTSGKTPPCTDAILKHRFKRVVYGSEDPNPKHRGAAADILEQAGIKVTRGVLEKECDHLIRGFRVNMLEGRPWVIAKSAMSLDGRISRSPERSQWLTNEKSRSFVHTLRAECDAVLTGGNTVRLDNPSLTIRKPDRPVSPLKEQPWRIILTHDASSIPADSICLTDEFRDRTLVVENVFNYLELLKKLYNNKKIGTILLEAGGCLVREFLKAGLVDEW
;
A
#
# COMPACT_ATOMS: atom_id res chain seq x y z
N SER A 1 -0.19 5.15 0.15
CA SER A 1 1.26 5.08 -0.09
C SER A 1 1.88 6.46 -0.24
N PRO A 2 3.09 6.71 0.18
CA PRO A 2 4.09 5.73 0.66
C PRO A 2 3.95 5.36 2.15
N ASN A 3 2.98 5.88 2.88
CA ASN A 3 2.81 5.63 4.30
C ASN A 3 2.13 4.27 4.56
N PRO A 4 2.39 3.63 5.72
CA PRO A 4 1.75 2.36 6.07
C PRO A 4 0.26 2.52 6.37
N CYS A 5 -0.50 1.42 6.21
CA CYS A 5 -1.87 1.32 6.69
C CYS A 5 -1.85 1.14 8.21
N VAL A 6 -2.30 2.16 8.94
CA VAL A 6 -2.33 2.15 10.41
C VAL A 6 -3.73 2.49 10.89
N GLY A 7 -4.20 1.73 11.89
CA GLY A 7 -5.42 1.99 12.64
C GLY A 7 -5.10 2.16 14.13
N ALA A 8 -5.90 2.96 14.82
CA ALA A 8 -5.81 3.18 16.25
C ALA A 8 -7.19 3.28 16.91
N VAL A 9 -7.32 2.75 18.12
CA VAL A 9 -8.53 2.90 18.95
C VAL A 9 -8.16 3.23 20.38
N ILE A 10 -8.97 4.05 21.02
CA ILE A 10 -8.87 4.39 22.44
C ILE A 10 -9.97 3.65 23.19
N VAL A 11 -9.58 2.89 24.21
CA VAL A 11 -10.50 2.05 24.98
C VAL A 11 -10.47 2.46 26.46
N HIS A 12 -11.65 2.75 27.01
CA HIS A 12 -11.89 2.99 28.42
C HIS A 12 -12.99 2.03 28.91
N GLU A 13 -12.74 1.29 30.00
CA GLU A 13 -13.71 0.32 30.56
C GLU A 13 -14.38 -0.60 29.54
N ASN A 14 -13.57 -1.19 28.63
CA ASN A 14 -14.00 -2.03 27.52
C ASN A 14 -14.88 -1.36 26.43
N GLN A 15 -15.02 -0.03 26.47
CA GLN A 15 -15.70 0.74 25.43
C GLN A 15 -14.72 1.49 24.55
N VAL A 16 -14.95 1.49 23.25
CA VAL A 16 -14.19 2.33 22.31
C VAL A 16 -14.71 3.76 22.43
N ILE A 17 -13.84 4.67 22.87
CA ILE A 17 -14.14 6.09 23.09
C ILE A 17 -13.48 7.03 22.08
N GLY A 18 -12.70 6.49 21.15
CA GLY A 18 -12.10 7.20 20.03
C GLY A 18 -11.50 6.20 19.06
N SER A 19 -11.59 6.51 17.77
CA SER A 19 -11.06 5.65 16.69
C SER A 19 -10.49 6.47 15.56
N GLY A 20 -9.49 5.94 14.84
CA GLY A 20 -8.89 6.62 13.73
C GLY A 20 -8.02 5.71 12.86
N PHE A 21 -7.78 6.15 11.65
CA PHE A 21 -6.85 5.49 10.74
C PHE A 21 -6.12 6.53 9.87
N HIS A 22 -4.94 6.17 9.41
CA HIS A 22 -4.16 7.04 8.53
C HIS A 22 -4.75 7.04 7.11
N LYS A 23 -5.28 8.19 6.68
CA LYS A 23 -6.05 8.33 5.43
C LYS A 23 -5.16 8.50 4.20
N LYS A 24 -4.12 9.34 4.29
CA LYS A 24 -3.20 9.65 3.18
C LYS A 24 -1.92 10.28 3.73
N ALA A 25 -0.80 10.05 3.04
CA ALA A 25 0.49 10.68 3.36
C ALA A 25 0.38 12.20 3.47
N GLY A 26 0.88 12.76 4.57
CA GLY A 26 0.80 14.20 4.91
C GLY A 26 -0.42 14.59 5.74
N LEU A 27 -1.41 13.71 5.91
CA LEU A 27 -2.52 13.87 6.85
C LEU A 27 -2.15 13.31 8.24
N PRO A 28 -2.97 13.57 9.28
CA PRO A 28 -2.73 13.05 10.63
C PRO A 28 -2.57 11.52 10.65
N HIS A 29 -1.73 11.03 11.55
CA HIS A 29 -1.59 9.61 11.82
C HIS A 29 -2.78 9.05 12.59
N ALA A 30 -2.92 7.72 12.60
CA ALA A 30 -4.06 7.02 13.20
C ALA A 30 -4.30 7.41 14.66
N GLU A 31 -3.24 7.52 15.45
CA GLU A 31 -3.28 7.90 16.86
C GLU A 31 -3.87 9.31 17.03
N ARG A 32 -3.45 10.27 16.19
CA ARG A 32 -3.96 11.64 16.22
C ARG A 32 -5.42 11.73 15.76
N GLU A 33 -5.80 10.94 14.77
CA GLU A 33 -7.21 10.81 14.34
C GLU A 33 -8.06 10.21 15.46
N ALA A 34 -7.60 9.14 16.15
CA ALA A 34 -8.31 8.54 17.26
C ALA A 34 -8.46 9.51 18.45
N ILE A 35 -7.41 10.28 18.76
CA ILE A 35 -7.45 11.32 19.78
C ILE A 35 -8.45 12.42 19.38
N ALA A 36 -8.41 12.89 18.13
CA ALA A 36 -9.33 13.93 17.65
C ALA A 36 -10.78 13.47 17.69
N ASP A 37 -11.06 12.23 17.31
CA ASP A 37 -12.39 11.61 17.40
C ASP A 37 -12.86 11.55 18.86
N GLY A 38 -12.04 11.05 19.78
CA GLY A 38 -12.38 11.01 21.20
C GLY A 38 -12.60 12.40 21.81
N VAL A 39 -11.81 13.41 21.40
CA VAL A 39 -12.01 14.81 21.83
C VAL A 39 -13.34 15.35 21.31
N ALA A 40 -13.65 15.13 20.04
CA ALA A 40 -14.90 15.59 19.43
C ALA A 40 -16.15 14.99 20.11
N ASN A 41 -16.01 13.76 20.64
CA ASN A 41 -17.07 13.07 21.38
C ASN A 41 -17.08 13.39 22.91
N GLY A 42 -16.26 14.34 23.37
CA GLY A 42 -16.21 14.74 24.77
C GLY A 42 -15.45 13.80 25.71
N ASN A 43 -14.75 12.80 25.18
CA ASN A 43 -14.09 11.74 25.94
C ASN A 43 -12.68 12.08 26.42
N ALA A 44 -12.15 13.27 26.10
CA ALA A 44 -10.80 13.69 26.49
C ALA A 44 -10.46 13.52 27.99
N PRO A 45 -11.39 13.79 28.94
CA PRO A 45 -11.12 13.55 30.35
C PRO A 45 -10.84 12.11 30.75
N LEU A 46 -11.27 11.14 29.93
CA LEU A 46 -11.09 9.71 30.19
C LEU A 46 -9.75 9.15 29.68
N PHE A 47 -8.99 9.92 28.90
CA PHE A 47 -7.79 9.41 28.23
C PHE A 47 -6.70 8.97 29.22
N ALA A 48 -6.58 9.65 30.36
CA ALA A 48 -5.58 9.30 31.38
C ALA A 48 -5.80 7.92 32.03
N ASP A 49 -7.03 7.40 32.01
CA ASP A 49 -7.37 6.05 32.49
C ASP A 49 -7.56 5.05 31.36
N SER A 50 -7.34 5.47 30.10
CA SER A 50 -7.59 4.68 28.91
C SER A 50 -6.35 3.98 28.38
N THR A 51 -6.58 2.95 27.54
CA THR A 51 -5.56 2.29 26.74
C THR A 51 -5.70 2.71 25.27
N LEU A 52 -4.59 3.17 24.68
CA LEU A 52 -4.48 3.39 23.23
C LEU A 52 -3.94 2.10 22.58
N TYR A 53 -4.69 1.54 21.66
CA TYR A 53 -4.27 0.41 20.81
C TYR A 53 -3.95 0.96 19.41
N VAL A 54 -2.84 0.53 18.84
CA VAL A 54 -2.41 0.91 17.49
C VAL A 54 -1.77 -0.25 16.76
N THR A 55 -1.99 -0.38 15.47
CA THR A 55 -1.47 -1.53 14.70
C THR A 55 0.03 -1.46 14.43
N LEU A 56 0.64 -0.26 14.51
CA LEU A 56 2.06 -0.02 14.29
C LEU A 56 2.62 0.81 15.44
N GLU A 57 3.88 0.60 15.79
CA GLU A 57 4.61 1.41 16.75
C GLU A 57 4.43 2.91 16.48
N PRO A 58 4.00 3.73 17.48
CA PRO A 58 3.85 5.17 17.31
C PRO A 58 5.15 5.84 16.90
N CYS A 59 5.09 6.78 15.97
CA CYS A 59 6.30 7.49 15.54
C CYS A 59 6.84 8.39 16.66
N SER A 60 8.17 8.38 16.82
CA SER A 60 8.91 9.14 17.85
C SER A 60 9.70 10.32 17.31
N THR A 61 9.73 10.53 15.99
CA THR A 61 10.47 11.62 15.35
C THR A 61 9.55 12.51 14.51
N SER A 62 9.92 13.80 14.42
CA SER A 62 9.22 14.76 13.57
C SER A 62 9.48 14.48 12.10
N GLY A 63 8.41 14.27 11.34
CA GLY A 63 8.42 14.17 9.89
C GLY A 63 7.64 15.34 9.28
N LYS A 64 6.67 15.02 8.41
CA LYS A 64 5.68 16.00 7.91
C LYS A 64 4.66 16.38 8.97
N THR A 65 4.51 15.56 10.00
CA THR A 65 3.65 15.77 11.16
C THR A 65 4.49 15.66 12.44
N PRO A 66 4.09 16.31 13.55
CA PRO A 66 4.74 16.11 14.85
C PRO A 66 4.64 14.65 15.30
N PRO A 67 5.57 14.15 16.14
CA PRO A 67 5.56 12.76 16.61
C PRO A 67 4.24 12.38 17.28
N CYS A 68 3.83 11.11 17.12
CA CYS A 68 2.64 10.60 17.81
C CYS A 68 2.90 10.41 19.30
N THR A 69 4.15 10.11 19.70
CA THR A 69 4.56 10.05 21.10
C THR A 69 4.25 11.35 21.84
N ASP A 70 4.43 12.53 21.25
CA ASP A 70 4.11 13.81 21.88
C ASP A 70 2.61 13.95 22.18
N ALA A 71 1.75 13.51 21.25
CA ALA A 71 0.30 13.53 21.46
C ALA A 71 -0.11 12.55 22.56
N ILE A 72 0.49 11.37 22.61
CA ILE A 72 0.25 10.35 23.63
C ILE A 72 0.66 10.87 25.01
N LEU A 73 1.86 11.46 25.13
CA LEU A 73 2.36 12.06 26.38
C LEU A 73 1.48 13.21 26.86
N LYS A 74 1.06 14.10 25.94
CA LYS A 74 0.17 15.23 26.26
C LYS A 74 -1.14 14.78 26.92
N HIS A 75 -1.71 13.67 26.44
CA HIS A 75 -2.97 13.15 26.96
C HIS A 75 -2.81 12.15 28.11
N ARG A 76 -1.57 11.80 28.48
CA ARG A 76 -1.21 10.97 29.64
C ARG A 76 -1.92 9.61 29.67
N PHE A 77 -2.02 8.93 28.52
CA PHE A 77 -2.64 7.61 28.48
C PHE A 77 -2.06 6.67 29.54
N LYS A 78 -2.90 5.86 30.17
CA LYS A 78 -2.47 4.87 31.16
C LYS A 78 -1.62 3.78 30.55
N ARG A 79 -1.93 3.39 29.32
CA ARG A 79 -1.28 2.30 28.60
C ARG A 79 -1.31 2.52 27.09
N VAL A 80 -0.26 2.09 26.42
CA VAL A 80 -0.19 1.96 24.96
C VAL A 80 0.07 0.51 24.59
N VAL A 81 -0.67 0.00 23.63
CA VAL A 81 -0.53 -1.36 23.08
C VAL A 81 -0.32 -1.23 21.58
N TYR A 82 0.75 -1.81 21.06
CA TYR A 82 0.94 -1.84 19.61
C TYR A 82 1.24 -3.24 19.08
N GLY A 83 0.89 -3.43 17.79
CA GLY A 83 1.08 -4.71 17.11
C GLY A 83 2.49 -4.86 16.58
N SER A 84 2.79 -4.20 15.49
CA SER A 84 4.06 -4.28 14.77
C SER A 84 5.05 -3.23 15.24
N GLU A 85 6.34 -3.57 15.33
CA GLU A 85 7.41 -2.56 15.46
C GLU A 85 7.62 -1.83 14.13
N ASP A 86 8.07 -0.56 14.20
CA ASP A 86 8.41 0.20 13.00
C ASP A 86 9.58 -0.49 12.25
N PRO A 87 9.40 -0.90 10.98
CA PRO A 87 10.45 -1.52 10.19
C PRO A 87 11.62 -0.58 9.89
N ASN A 88 11.44 0.74 10.07
CA ASN A 88 12.51 1.71 9.89
C ASN A 88 13.50 1.63 11.08
N PRO A 89 14.76 1.22 10.85
CA PRO A 89 15.74 1.07 11.94
C PRO A 89 15.98 2.33 12.79
N LYS A 90 15.64 3.52 12.23
CA LYS A 90 15.79 4.81 12.93
C LYS A 90 14.69 5.07 13.97
N HIS A 91 13.59 4.33 13.92
CA HIS A 91 12.40 4.53 14.76
C HIS A 91 12.13 3.33 15.67
N ARG A 92 12.59 2.15 15.27
CA ARG A 92 12.29 0.88 15.90
C ARG A 92 12.61 0.88 17.40
N GLY A 93 11.60 0.64 18.23
CA GLY A 93 11.70 0.56 19.68
C GLY A 93 11.74 1.91 20.41
N ALA A 94 12.03 3.01 19.72
CA ALA A 94 12.22 4.31 20.34
C ALA A 94 10.97 4.87 21.02
N ALA A 95 9.79 4.58 20.47
CA ALA A 95 8.53 5.03 21.05
C ALA A 95 8.28 4.40 22.42
N ALA A 96 8.56 3.11 22.56
CA ALA A 96 8.35 2.43 23.82
C ALA A 96 9.25 2.97 24.92
N ASP A 97 10.53 3.20 24.63
CA ASP A 97 11.47 3.76 25.60
C ASP A 97 11.04 5.15 26.10
N ILE A 98 10.60 6.02 25.17
CA ILE A 98 10.10 7.36 25.49
C ILE A 98 8.83 7.30 26.37
N LEU A 99 7.88 6.43 26.04
CA LEU A 99 6.62 6.31 26.74
C LEU A 99 6.81 5.68 28.13
N GLU A 100 7.64 4.65 28.25
CA GLU A 100 7.95 3.97 29.52
C GLU A 100 8.70 4.91 30.49
N GLN A 101 9.66 5.70 30.00
CA GLN A 101 10.33 6.73 30.81
C GLN A 101 9.37 7.79 31.34
N ALA A 102 8.27 8.07 30.64
CA ALA A 102 7.22 8.97 31.10
C ALA A 102 6.16 8.30 32.00
N GLY A 103 6.36 7.03 32.36
CA GLY A 103 5.45 6.28 33.25
C GLY A 103 4.23 5.66 32.55
N ILE A 104 4.19 5.65 31.23
CA ILE A 104 3.11 5.02 30.46
C ILE A 104 3.46 3.53 30.27
N LYS A 105 2.53 2.64 30.64
CA LYS A 105 2.75 1.20 30.42
C LYS A 105 2.69 0.86 28.92
N VAL A 106 3.71 0.21 28.40
CA VAL A 106 3.75 -0.22 26.98
C VAL A 106 3.63 -1.74 26.89
N THR A 107 2.87 -2.23 25.90
CA THR A 107 2.79 -3.65 25.53
C THR A 107 2.99 -3.76 24.02
N ARG A 108 3.97 -4.56 23.61
CA ARG A 108 4.43 -4.72 22.23
C ARG A 108 3.98 -6.07 21.67
N GLY A 109 3.87 -6.20 20.35
CA GLY A 109 3.72 -7.48 19.65
C GLY A 109 2.34 -8.13 19.77
N VAL A 110 1.30 -7.35 20.07
CA VAL A 110 -0.08 -7.88 20.13
C VAL A 110 -0.62 -8.03 18.71
N LEU A 111 -0.99 -9.27 18.32
CA LEU A 111 -1.37 -9.61 16.95
C LEU A 111 -0.31 -9.16 15.91
N GLU A 112 0.97 -9.38 16.26
CA GLU A 112 2.10 -8.88 15.45
C GLU A 112 2.04 -9.37 14.01
N LYS A 113 1.72 -10.65 13.78
CA LYS A 113 1.65 -11.24 12.43
C LYS A 113 0.58 -10.58 11.57
N GLU A 114 -0.60 -10.32 12.14
CA GLU A 114 -1.71 -9.64 11.46
C GLU A 114 -1.35 -8.18 11.18
N CYS A 115 -0.72 -7.51 12.13
CA CYS A 115 -0.24 -6.14 11.96
C CYS A 115 0.89 -6.04 10.93
N ASP A 116 1.84 -6.96 10.93
CA ASP A 116 2.89 -7.07 9.91
C ASP A 116 2.31 -7.28 8.51
N HIS A 117 1.25 -8.08 8.40
CA HIS A 117 0.56 -8.28 7.13
C HIS A 117 -0.06 -6.98 6.59
N LEU A 118 -0.62 -6.12 7.46
CA LEU A 118 -1.16 -4.82 7.05
C LEU A 118 -0.10 -3.88 6.47
N ILE A 119 1.13 -3.95 6.97
CA ILE A 119 2.23 -3.06 6.57
C ILE A 119 3.28 -3.74 5.68
N ARG A 120 3.01 -4.95 5.14
CA ARG A 120 3.97 -5.77 4.38
C ARG A 120 4.66 -5.00 3.25
N GLY A 121 3.88 -4.24 2.48
CA GLY A 121 4.44 -3.39 1.42
C GLY A 121 5.36 -2.30 1.98
N PHE A 122 4.97 -1.63 3.05
CA PHE A 122 5.79 -0.63 3.70
C PHE A 122 7.10 -1.23 4.25
N ARG A 123 7.08 -2.46 4.79
CA ARG A 123 8.30 -3.16 5.24
C ARG A 123 9.29 -3.35 4.10
N VAL A 124 8.85 -3.84 2.95
CA VAL A 124 9.71 -4.00 1.76
C VAL A 124 10.25 -2.65 1.28
N ASN A 125 9.40 -1.63 1.27
CA ASN A 125 9.82 -0.28 0.90
C ASN A 125 10.95 0.23 1.80
N MET A 126 10.84 0.03 3.12
CA MET A 126 11.82 0.52 4.10
C MET A 126 13.11 -0.31 4.10
N LEU A 127 13.02 -1.63 4.00
CA LEU A 127 14.16 -2.53 4.14
C LEU A 127 14.91 -2.74 2.82
N GLU A 128 14.21 -2.76 1.69
CA GLU A 128 14.79 -3.09 0.39
C GLU A 128 14.82 -1.90 -0.60
N GLY A 129 14.11 -0.81 -0.29
CA GLY A 129 14.06 0.39 -1.13
C GLY A 129 13.36 0.17 -2.47
N ARG A 130 12.41 -0.78 -2.54
CA ARG A 130 11.63 -1.12 -3.73
C ARG A 130 10.13 -1.22 -3.42
N PRO A 131 9.26 -1.20 -4.44
CA PRO A 131 7.85 -1.52 -4.28
C PRO A 131 7.61 -2.99 -3.89
N TRP A 132 6.52 -3.24 -3.16
CA TRP A 132 5.88 -4.55 -3.05
C TRP A 132 5.23 -4.91 -4.38
N VAL A 133 5.49 -6.11 -4.91
CA VAL A 133 4.99 -6.56 -6.20
C VAL A 133 3.98 -7.70 -6.01
N ILE A 134 2.75 -7.45 -6.44
CA ILE A 134 1.67 -8.43 -6.49
C ILE A 134 1.56 -8.91 -7.93
N ALA A 135 1.84 -10.18 -8.21
CA ALA A 135 1.61 -10.76 -9.53
C ALA A 135 0.18 -11.29 -9.63
N LYS A 136 -0.56 -10.82 -10.63
CA LYS A 136 -1.91 -11.27 -10.92
C LYS A 136 -1.95 -12.02 -12.24
N SER A 137 -2.41 -13.27 -12.21
CA SER A 137 -2.68 -14.07 -13.39
C SER A 137 -4.16 -14.47 -13.45
N ALA A 138 -4.76 -14.37 -14.63
CA ALA A 138 -6.04 -15.00 -14.93
C ALA A 138 -5.74 -16.27 -15.73
N MET A 139 -6.15 -17.42 -15.23
CA MET A 139 -5.85 -18.70 -15.89
C MET A 139 -7.07 -19.64 -15.89
N SER A 140 -7.10 -20.52 -16.87
CA SER A 140 -8.03 -21.65 -16.90
C SER A 140 -7.60 -22.73 -15.89
N LEU A 141 -8.45 -23.73 -15.67
CA LEU A 141 -8.16 -24.82 -14.72
C LEU A 141 -6.90 -25.62 -15.10
N ASP A 142 -6.55 -25.68 -16.39
CA ASP A 142 -5.33 -26.31 -16.92
C ASP A 142 -4.15 -25.32 -17.00
N GLY A 143 -4.24 -24.15 -16.35
CA GLY A 143 -3.13 -23.19 -16.22
C GLY A 143 -2.85 -22.32 -17.45
N ARG A 144 -3.75 -22.27 -18.43
CA ARG A 144 -3.58 -21.41 -19.61
C ARG A 144 -4.01 -19.98 -19.30
N ILE A 145 -3.19 -19.01 -19.69
CA ILE A 145 -3.47 -17.57 -19.52
C ILE A 145 -4.13 -16.93 -20.75
N SER A 146 -4.25 -17.67 -21.88
CA SER A 146 -4.93 -17.24 -23.09
C SER A 146 -5.51 -18.46 -23.81
N ARG A 147 -6.62 -18.28 -24.53
CA ARG A 147 -7.17 -19.30 -25.45
C ARG A 147 -6.47 -19.28 -26.81
N SER A 148 -5.98 -18.12 -27.21
CA SER A 148 -5.26 -17.92 -28.48
C SER A 148 -4.16 -16.89 -28.25
N PRO A 149 -2.94 -17.10 -28.81
CA PRO A 149 -1.87 -16.11 -28.72
C PRO A 149 -2.15 -14.83 -29.52
N GLU A 150 -3.11 -14.86 -30.43
CA GLU A 150 -3.39 -13.78 -31.40
C GLU A 150 -4.61 -12.93 -31.03
N ARG A 151 -5.43 -13.35 -30.05
CA ARG A 151 -6.66 -12.67 -29.71
C ARG A 151 -6.81 -12.48 -28.21
N SER A 152 -7.11 -11.25 -27.83
CA SER A 152 -7.58 -10.95 -26.47
C SER A 152 -8.91 -11.64 -26.19
N GLN A 153 -8.98 -12.44 -25.13
CA GLN A 153 -10.20 -13.10 -24.69
C GLN A 153 -10.23 -13.18 -23.17
N TRP A 154 -11.37 -12.86 -22.61
CA TRP A 154 -11.56 -13.00 -21.17
C TRP A 154 -11.74 -14.48 -20.78
N LEU A 155 -10.90 -14.94 -19.85
CA LEU A 155 -10.99 -16.27 -19.25
C LEU A 155 -11.89 -16.29 -18.01
N THR A 156 -12.07 -15.12 -17.37
CA THR A 156 -12.75 -14.97 -16.09
C THR A 156 -14.07 -14.22 -16.22
N ASN A 157 -14.98 -14.44 -15.27
CA ASN A 157 -16.28 -13.78 -15.22
C ASN A 157 -16.17 -12.30 -14.77
N GLU A 158 -17.30 -11.59 -14.77
CA GLU A 158 -17.36 -10.17 -14.42
C GLU A 158 -16.96 -9.93 -12.95
N LYS A 159 -17.36 -10.80 -12.02
CA LYS A 159 -17.00 -10.68 -10.60
C LYS A 159 -15.49 -10.73 -10.39
N SER A 160 -14.81 -11.66 -11.07
CA SER A 160 -13.33 -11.74 -11.01
C SER A 160 -12.69 -10.48 -11.61
N ARG A 161 -13.24 -9.92 -12.67
CA ARG A 161 -12.74 -8.66 -13.25
C ARG A 161 -12.97 -7.46 -12.34
N SER A 162 -14.12 -7.39 -11.65
CA SER A 162 -14.36 -6.37 -10.61
C SER A 162 -13.35 -6.46 -9.47
N PHE A 163 -12.99 -7.66 -9.03
CA PHE A 163 -11.94 -7.87 -8.03
C PHE A 163 -10.57 -7.33 -8.51
N VAL A 164 -10.23 -7.48 -9.79
CA VAL A 164 -9.00 -6.88 -10.34
C VAL A 164 -9.01 -5.36 -10.22
N HIS A 165 -10.16 -4.70 -10.39
CA HIS A 165 -10.25 -3.25 -10.17
C HIS A 165 -10.04 -2.87 -8.70
N THR A 166 -10.40 -3.72 -7.75
CA THR A 166 -10.08 -3.54 -6.33
C THR A 166 -8.58 -3.69 -6.09
N LEU A 167 -7.94 -4.71 -6.65
CA LEU A 167 -6.48 -4.84 -6.57
C LEU A 167 -5.75 -3.62 -7.14
N ARG A 168 -6.21 -3.07 -8.27
CA ARG A 168 -5.66 -1.82 -8.82
C ARG A 168 -5.84 -0.64 -7.87
N ALA A 169 -6.97 -0.58 -7.15
CA ALA A 169 -7.21 0.47 -6.16
C ALA A 169 -6.30 0.34 -4.94
N GLU A 170 -5.85 -0.84 -4.60
CA GLU A 170 -4.92 -1.10 -3.50
C GLU A 170 -3.45 -0.81 -3.88
N CYS A 171 -3.14 -0.74 -5.19
CA CYS A 171 -1.78 -0.50 -5.68
C CYS A 171 -1.54 0.95 -6.14
N ASP A 172 -0.28 1.37 -6.15
CA ASP A 172 0.13 2.68 -6.65
C ASP A 172 0.36 2.67 -8.16
N ALA A 173 0.70 1.50 -8.70
CA ALA A 173 0.93 1.32 -10.13
C ALA A 173 0.44 -0.04 -10.61
N VAL A 174 0.09 -0.09 -11.89
CA VAL A 174 -0.09 -1.32 -12.68
C VAL A 174 1.07 -1.42 -13.65
N LEU A 175 1.78 -2.54 -13.64
CA LEU A 175 2.90 -2.81 -14.53
C LEU A 175 2.51 -3.89 -15.54
N THR A 176 2.74 -3.63 -16.82
CA THR A 176 2.42 -4.55 -17.91
C THR A 176 3.52 -4.58 -18.97
N GLY A 177 3.42 -5.52 -19.91
CA GLY A 177 4.31 -5.60 -21.05
C GLY A 177 3.70 -4.94 -22.31
N GLY A 178 4.56 -4.42 -23.20
CA GLY A 178 4.15 -3.82 -24.47
C GLY A 178 3.29 -4.74 -25.34
N ASN A 179 3.52 -6.06 -25.29
CA ASN A 179 2.68 -7.00 -26.01
C ASN A 179 1.22 -7.02 -25.54
N THR A 180 0.99 -6.88 -24.23
CA THR A 180 -0.37 -6.75 -23.69
C THR A 180 -1.04 -5.48 -24.22
N VAL A 181 -0.31 -4.37 -24.31
CA VAL A 181 -0.87 -3.12 -24.85
C VAL A 181 -1.24 -3.28 -26.34
N ARG A 182 -0.37 -3.90 -27.14
CA ARG A 182 -0.64 -4.14 -28.57
C ARG A 182 -1.84 -5.05 -28.84
N LEU A 183 -2.01 -6.09 -28.02
CA LEU A 183 -3.07 -7.08 -28.22
C LEU A 183 -4.40 -6.70 -27.59
N ASP A 184 -4.36 -6.15 -26.38
CA ASP A 184 -5.55 -5.97 -25.53
C ASP A 184 -6.00 -4.51 -25.47
N ASN A 185 -5.16 -3.56 -25.87
CA ASN A 185 -5.37 -2.12 -25.72
C ASN A 185 -6.03 -1.73 -24.38
N PRO A 186 -5.44 -2.12 -23.23
CA PRO A 186 -6.07 -1.99 -21.94
C PRO A 186 -5.97 -0.55 -21.40
N SER A 187 -7.00 -0.09 -20.69
CA SER A 187 -6.93 1.19 -19.98
C SER A 187 -6.13 1.14 -18.69
N LEU A 188 -6.01 -0.03 -18.04
CA LEU A 188 -5.32 -0.27 -16.76
C LEU A 188 -5.77 0.65 -15.62
N THR A 189 -7.00 1.16 -15.67
CA THR A 189 -7.59 2.08 -14.70
C THR A 189 -8.53 1.37 -13.73
N ILE A 190 -8.84 2.04 -12.61
CA ILE A 190 -9.88 1.64 -11.66
C ILE A 190 -11.22 2.14 -12.21
N ARG A 191 -12.19 1.23 -12.48
CA ARG A 191 -13.51 1.58 -13.02
C ARG A 191 -14.66 1.01 -12.19
N LYS A 192 -14.65 -0.29 -11.95
CA LYS A 192 -15.74 -1.03 -11.28
C LYS A 192 -15.18 -1.96 -10.19
N PRO A 193 -14.65 -1.42 -9.09
CA PRO A 193 -14.18 -2.24 -7.97
C PRO A 193 -15.37 -2.93 -7.30
N ASP A 194 -15.13 -4.11 -6.72
CA ASP A 194 -16.14 -4.89 -5.99
C ASP A 194 -16.34 -4.40 -4.54
N ARG A 195 -15.47 -3.49 -4.10
CA ARG A 195 -15.52 -2.83 -2.77
C ARG A 195 -15.38 -1.31 -2.92
N PRO A 196 -15.92 -0.54 -1.96
CA PRO A 196 -15.74 0.91 -1.93
C PRO A 196 -14.26 1.30 -1.94
N VAL A 197 -13.92 2.27 -2.76
CA VAL A 197 -12.59 2.86 -2.86
C VAL A 197 -12.62 4.26 -2.27
N SER A 198 -11.58 4.62 -1.51
CA SER A 198 -11.47 5.96 -0.93
C SER A 198 -11.56 7.03 -2.02
N PRO A 199 -12.33 8.11 -1.80
CA PRO A 199 -12.40 9.25 -2.72
C PRO A 199 -11.05 9.98 -2.88
N LEU A 200 -10.11 9.75 -1.95
CA LEU A 200 -8.74 10.29 -2.02
C LEU A 200 -7.80 9.43 -2.89
N LYS A 201 -8.27 8.27 -3.38
CA LYS A 201 -7.47 7.38 -4.22
C LYS A 201 -7.35 7.93 -5.63
N GLU A 202 -6.13 8.18 -6.04
CA GLU A 202 -5.80 8.53 -7.42
C GLU A 202 -5.73 7.27 -8.31
N GLN A 203 -5.95 7.43 -9.62
CA GLN A 203 -5.70 6.34 -10.57
C GLN A 203 -4.24 5.87 -10.48
N PRO A 204 -3.98 4.55 -10.57
CA PRO A 204 -2.62 4.04 -10.48
C PRO A 204 -1.75 4.55 -11.64
N TRP A 205 -0.46 4.66 -11.41
CA TRP A 205 0.49 4.77 -12.50
C TRP A 205 0.40 3.56 -13.42
N ARG A 206 0.59 3.74 -14.71
CA ARG A 206 0.64 2.66 -15.71
C ARG A 206 2.07 2.56 -16.23
N ILE A 207 2.70 1.41 -16.03
CA ILE A 207 4.09 1.18 -16.41
C ILE A 207 4.10 0.12 -17.49
N ILE A 208 4.55 0.49 -18.67
CA ILE A 208 4.59 -0.38 -19.84
C ILE A 208 6.06 -0.70 -20.14
N LEU A 209 6.44 -1.97 -19.97
CA LEU A 209 7.79 -2.42 -20.32
C LEU A 209 7.82 -2.97 -21.76
N THR A 210 8.71 -2.47 -22.58
CA THR A 210 8.88 -2.88 -23.97
C THR A 210 10.35 -2.89 -24.37
N HIS A 211 10.70 -3.58 -25.45
CA HIS A 211 12.01 -3.46 -26.08
C HIS A 211 12.06 -2.28 -27.07
N ASP A 212 10.89 -1.88 -27.59
CA ASP A 212 10.77 -0.82 -28.57
C ASP A 212 9.48 -0.04 -28.31
N ALA A 213 9.63 1.23 -27.89
CA ALA A 213 8.50 2.11 -27.60
C ALA A 213 7.71 2.47 -28.86
N SER A 214 8.39 2.56 -30.01
CA SER A 214 7.74 2.88 -31.29
C SER A 214 6.76 1.79 -31.74
N SER A 215 6.90 0.57 -31.22
CA SER A 215 5.97 -0.55 -31.46
C SER A 215 4.66 -0.45 -30.69
N ILE A 216 4.54 0.45 -29.70
CA ILE A 216 3.29 0.70 -28.99
C ILE A 216 2.40 1.60 -29.85
N PRO A 217 1.16 1.21 -30.20
CA PRO A 217 0.29 2.04 -31.01
C PRO A 217 0.04 3.40 -30.35
N ALA A 218 0.24 4.48 -31.09
CA ALA A 218 0.12 5.84 -30.57
C ALA A 218 -1.31 6.19 -30.11
N ASP A 219 -2.31 5.49 -30.65
CA ASP A 219 -3.72 5.58 -30.29
C ASP A 219 -4.13 4.65 -29.14
N SER A 220 -3.17 3.97 -28.50
CA SER A 220 -3.46 3.13 -27.34
C SER A 220 -4.18 3.91 -26.25
N ILE A 221 -5.21 3.32 -25.65
CA ILE A 221 -6.05 3.96 -24.62
C ILE A 221 -5.17 4.53 -23.48
N CYS A 222 -4.19 3.78 -23.01
CA CYS A 222 -3.31 4.22 -21.93
C CYS A 222 -2.40 5.42 -22.30
N LEU A 223 -2.25 5.77 -23.59
CA LEU A 223 -1.46 6.91 -24.06
C LEU A 223 -2.34 8.11 -24.44
N THR A 224 -3.65 7.90 -24.62
CA THR A 224 -4.55 8.93 -25.17
C THR A 224 -5.67 9.36 -24.23
N ASP A 225 -5.98 8.55 -23.22
CA ASP A 225 -7.05 8.86 -22.26
C ASP A 225 -6.68 10.02 -21.29
N GLU A 226 -7.63 10.44 -20.47
CA GLU A 226 -7.50 11.53 -19.49
C GLU A 226 -6.39 11.29 -18.44
N PHE A 227 -5.93 10.04 -18.28
CA PHE A 227 -4.88 9.65 -17.32
C PHE A 227 -3.51 9.40 -18.00
N ARG A 228 -3.31 9.80 -19.27
CA ARG A 228 -2.06 9.60 -20.02
C ARG A 228 -0.81 10.10 -19.29
N ASP A 229 -0.93 11.20 -18.53
CA ASP A 229 0.18 11.78 -17.76
C ASP A 229 0.66 10.87 -16.60
N ARG A 230 -0.10 9.82 -16.29
CA ARG A 230 0.27 8.76 -15.35
C ARG A 230 0.73 7.48 -16.06
N THR A 231 1.18 7.58 -17.32
CA THR A 231 1.72 6.46 -18.08
C THR A 231 3.21 6.64 -18.31
N LEU A 232 3.97 5.59 -18.05
CA LEU A 232 5.40 5.50 -18.30
C LEU A 232 5.66 4.34 -19.26
N VAL A 233 6.22 4.62 -20.42
CA VAL A 233 6.79 3.61 -21.32
C VAL A 233 8.27 3.51 -21.01
N VAL A 234 8.74 2.31 -20.65
CA VAL A 234 10.13 2.06 -20.26
C VAL A 234 10.71 1.01 -21.19
N GLU A 235 11.78 1.40 -21.88
CA GLU A 235 12.44 0.53 -22.86
C GLU A 235 13.64 -0.21 -22.27
N ASN A 236 13.92 -1.37 -22.84
CA ASN A 236 15.17 -2.11 -22.67
C ASN A 236 15.58 -2.31 -21.21
N VAL A 237 14.63 -2.78 -20.39
CA VAL A 237 14.90 -3.07 -18.98
C VAL A 237 15.66 -4.38 -18.87
N PHE A 238 16.91 -4.32 -18.44
CA PHE A 238 17.77 -5.48 -18.18
C PHE A 238 17.89 -5.81 -16.68
N ASN A 239 17.62 -4.83 -15.81
CA ASN A 239 17.65 -5.00 -14.36
C ASN A 239 16.33 -4.51 -13.75
N TYR A 240 15.43 -5.45 -13.48
CA TYR A 240 14.11 -5.15 -12.90
C TYR A 240 14.20 -4.61 -11.47
N LEU A 241 15.16 -5.06 -10.65
CA LEU A 241 15.35 -4.54 -9.30
C LEU A 241 15.72 -3.05 -9.32
N GLU A 242 16.62 -2.66 -10.22
CA GLU A 242 17.00 -1.25 -10.38
C GLU A 242 15.83 -0.39 -10.84
N LEU A 243 15.03 -0.90 -11.79
CA LEU A 243 13.80 -0.23 -12.21
C LEU A 243 12.86 -0.02 -11.02
N LEU A 244 12.59 -1.06 -10.24
CA LEU A 244 11.71 -0.98 -9.08
C LEU A 244 12.21 0.06 -8.07
N LYS A 245 13.52 0.08 -7.78
CA LYS A 245 14.13 1.09 -6.89
C LYS A 245 13.97 2.50 -7.44
N LYS A 246 14.14 2.71 -8.74
CA LYS A 246 13.91 4.02 -9.40
C LYS A 246 12.44 4.46 -9.29
N LEU A 247 11.50 3.55 -9.50
CA LEU A 247 10.05 3.84 -9.36
C LEU A 247 9.69 4.23 -7.92
N TYR A 248 10.22 3.52 -6.93
CA TYR A 248 10.04 3.87 -5.53
C TYR A 248 10.64 5.24 -5.19
N ASN A 249 11.89 5.47 -5.53
CA ASN A 249 12.60 6.68 -5.14
C ASN A 249 12.05 7.94 -5.83
N ASN A 250 11.77 7.86 -7.14
CA ASN A 250 11.43 9.03 -7.96
C ASN A 250 9.91 9.31 -8.00
N LYS A 251 9.08 8.28 -7.94
CA LYS A 251 7.61 8.39 -8.08
C LYS A 251 6.86 8.06 -6.80
N LYS A 252 7.56 7.60 -5.75
CA LYS A 252 6.98 7.14 -4.48
C LYS A 252 5.96 6.00 -4.68
N ILE A 253 6.18 5.16 -5.70
CA ILE A 253 5.39 3.96 -5.96
C ILE A 253 5.83 2.91 -4.97
N GLY A 254 4.99 2.61 -3.97
CA GLY A 254 5.26 1.64 -2.90
C GLY A 254 4.67 0.26 -3.18
N THR A 255 3.66 0.16 -4.06
CA THR A 255 2.99 -1.11 -4.42
C THR A 255 2.73 -1.17 -5.92
N ILE A 256 2.99 -2.32 -6.52
CA ILE A 256 2.79 -2.57 -7.97
C ILE A 256 1.94 -3.82 -8.16
N LEU A 257 0.89 -3.70 -8.97
CA LEU A 257 0.17 -4.83 -9.52
C LEU A 257 0.78 -5.22 -10.87
N LEU A 258 1.42 -6.38 -10.94
CA LEU A 258 1.97 -6.93 -12.17
C LEU A 258 0.85 -7.66 -12.94
N GLU A 259 0.25 -6.98 -13.92
CA GLU A 259 -0.75 -7.50 -14.85
C GLU A 259 -0.11 -7.72 -16.23
N ALA A 260 0.59 -8.82 -16.43
CA ALA A 260 1.37 -9.04 -17.62
C ALA A 260 1.22 -10.48 -18.15
N GLY A 261 1.64 -10.68 -19.39
CA GLY A 261 1.76 -12.01 -19.97
C GLY A 261 2.88 -12.84 -19.30
N GLY A 262 2.83 -14.16 -19.52
CA GLY A 262 3.71 -15.13 -18.85
C GLY A 262 5.21 -14.87 -18.98
N CYS A 263 5.66 -14.26 -20.08
CA CYS A 263 7.08 -13.95 -20.26
C CYS A 263 7.58 -12.95 -19.20
N LEU A 264 6.88 -11.83 -19.01
CA LEU A 264 7.30 -10.82 -18.06
C LEU A 264 7.12 -11.29 -16.60
N VAL A 265 6.02 -11.99 -16.31
CA VAL A 265 5.80 -12.60 -14.99
C VAL A 265 6.91 -13.59 -14.65
N ARG A 266 7.31 -14.43 -15.60
CA ARG A 266 8.43 -15.38 -15.44
C ARG A 266 9.74 -14.66 -15.08
N GLU A 267 10.05 -13.54 -15.75
CA GLU A 267 11.28 -12.81 -15.47
C GLU A 267 11.26 -12.19 -14.05
N PHE A 268 10.12 -11.67 -13.60
CA PHE A 268 9.98 -11.18 -12.23
C PHE A 268 10.11 -12.31 -11.19
N LEU A 269 9.52 -13.48 -11.46
CA LEU A 269 9.66 -14.67 -10.60
C LEU A 269 11.11 -15.16 -10.53
N LYS A 270 11.79 -15.27 -11.68
CA LYS A 270 13.22 -15.66 -11.73
C LYS A 270 14.12 -14.70 -10.95
N ALA A 271 13.79 -13.41 -10.98
CA ALA A 271 14.54 -12.40 -10.26
C ALA A 271 14.19 -12.33 -8.75
N GLY A 272 13.25 -13.13 -8.26
CA GLY A 272 12.78 -13.09 -6.86
C GLY A 272 12.09 -11.78 -6.51
N LEU A 273 11.40 -11.14 -7.46
CA LEU A 273 10.80 -9.81 -7.32
C LEU A 273 9.26 -9.85 -7.23
N VAL A 274 8.68 -11.02 -7.05
CA VAL A 274 7.24 -11.19 -6.76
C VAL A 274 7.09 -11.49 -5.28
N ASP A 275 6.38 -10.64 -4.57
CA ASP A 275 6.16 -10.74 -3.12
C ASP A 275 4.83 -11.44 -2.79
N GLU A 276 3.84 -11.33 -3.69
CA GLU A 276 2.50 -11.92 -3.55
C GLU A 276 1.99 -12.37 -4.91
N TRP A 277 1.28 -13.53 -4.93
CA TRP A 277 0.70 -14.11 -6.14
C TRP A 277 -0.80 -14.34 -5.96
#